data_fa0121e1e466a2176f00dd263801ebc9
#
_entry.id   fa0121e1e466a2176f00dd263801ebc9
#
_cell.length_a   1.000
_cell.length_b   1.000
_cell.length_c   1.000
_cell.angle_alpha   90.00
_cell.angle_beta   90.00
_cell.angle_gamma   90.00
#
_symmetry.space_group_name_H-M   'P 1'
#
loop_
_entity.id
_entity.type
_entity.pdbx_description
1 polymer ?
#
loop_
_entity_poly.entity_id
_entity_poly.type
_entity_poly.pdbx_seq_one_letter_code
_entity_poly.pdbx_strand_id
1 'polypeptide(L)'
;MLKKFIYFFFTIFYIVNLHSITIDGELSEPEWQGANSFTDFLTIFPDTLDTPKYKTEAKYFADEKGIYFAFINYQPKEKQTFQKHPRDSFYANADRNYVIIDFNNNANIGYEFTVTLGNSIRDAIFVDENDFSDEWDAIWYAKTKSYEDYWISEFLIPWDVAPMINVEGPYREISVSLARWTFSENEVYNSPGLNFYKSPFLSKFKKLQVRNLNTQKTRIDFFPYASFTNNFIQDNRQINIGGEIFWDINQNSKIDFTLNPDFGQVESDDVIVNFSAIETYYPCLLYT
;
A
#
# COMPACT_ATOMS: atom_id res chain seq x y z
N MET A 1 6.52 52.20 -51.05
CA MET A 1 6.70 52.27 -49.58
C MET A 1 5.84 51.25 -48.98
N LEU A 2 6.40 50.10 -48.62
CA LEU A 2 5.66 48.94 -48.06
C LEU A 2 5.84 48.98 -46.52
N LYS A 3 4.79 49.33 -45.78
CA LYS A 3 4.81 49.26 -44.33
C LYS A 3 4.62 47.80 -43.87
N LYS A 4 5.65 47.21 -43.34
CA LYS A 4 5.57 45.90 -42.65
C LYS A 4 4.95 46.11 -41.31
N PHE A 5 3.75 45.54 -41.09
CA PHE A 5 3.12 45.37 -39.76
C PHE A 5 3.75 44.15 -39.13
N ILE A 6 4.52 44.35 -38.06
CA ILE A 6 5.00 43.26 -37.17
C ILE A 6 3.96 43.07 -36.07
N TYR A 7 3.20 41.96 -36.16
CA TYR A 7 2.36 41.52 -35.04
C TYR A 7 3.25 40.82 -34.04
N PHE A 8 3.42 41.46 -32.87
CA PHE A 8 4.07 40.89 -31.71
C PHE A 8 3.02 40.01 -30.98
N PHE A 9 3.09 38.70 -31.19
CA PHE A 9 2.26 37.74 -30.45
C PHE A 9 2.82 37.58 -29.03
N PHE A 10 2.22 38.24 -28.09
CA PHE A 10 2.47 37.98 -26.65
C PHE A 10 1.73 36.69 -26.26
N THR A 11 2.39 35.55 -26.35
CA THR A 11 1.91 34.30 -25.72
C THR A 11 2.11 34.43 -24.25
N ILE A 12 1.04 34.72 -23.53
CA ILE A 12 0.99 34.59 -22.07
C ILE A 12 1.04 33.09 -21.78
N PHE A 13 2.21 32.59 -21.42
CA PHE A 13 2.35 31.27 -20.81
C PHE A 13 1.72 31.35 -19.41
N TYR A 14 0.49 30.89 -19.25
CA TYR A 14 -0.02 30.51 -17.95
C TYR A 14 0.79 29.31 -17.48
N ILE A 15 1.74 29.53 -16.59
CA ILE A 15 2.38 28.47 -15.81
C ILE A 15 1.29 27.97 -14.86
N VAL A 16 0.58 26.95 -15.30
CA VAL A 16 -0.21 26.13 -14.38
C VAL A 16 0.83 25.43 -13.51
N ASN A 17 1.00 25.92 -12.29
CA ASN A 17 1.73 25.17 -11.26
C ASN A 17 0.94 23.89 -11.01
N LEU A 18 1.29 22.82 -11.72
CA LEU A 18 0.91 21.46 -11.35
C LEU A 18 1.63 21.18 -10.03
N HIS A 19 0.97 21.49 -8.92
CA HIS A 19 1.41 21.01 -7.63
C HIS A 19 1.27 19.49 -7.65
N SER A 20 2.39 18.80 -7.83
CA SER A 20 2.45 17.37 -7.66
C SER A 20 2.66 17.11 -6.18
N ILE A 21 1.71 16.44 -5.54
CA ILE A 21 1.85 15.96 -4.16
C ILE A 21 3.08 15.06 -4.11
N THR A 22 3.98 15.33 -3.18
CA THR A 22 5.22 14.59 -2.98
C THR A 22 5.09 13.80 -1.70
N ILE A 23 5.29 12.49 -1.77
CA ILE A 23 5.27 11.63 -0.58
C ILE A 23 6.66 11.68 0.07
N ASP A 24 6.83 12.59 1.03
CA ASP A 24 8.12 12.85 1.70
C ASP A 24 8.07 12.76 3.24
N GLY A 25 6.87 12.57 3.79
CA GLY A 25 6.61 12.52 5.23
C GLY A 25 6.42 13.90 5.85
N GLU A 26 6.20 14.93 5.03
CA GLU A 26 5.79 16.28 5.45
C GLU A 26 4.38 16.57 4.95
N LEU A 27 3.61 17.36 5.67
CA LEU A 27 2.25 17.74 5.30
C LEU A 27 2.24 19.22 4.87
N SER A 28 3.11 19.56 3.92
CA SER A 28 3.31 20.92 3.44
C SER A 28 2.33 21.31 2.33
N GLU A 29 1.74 20.34 1.66
CA GLU A 29 0.84 20.56 0.54
C GLU A 29 -0.52 21.14 1.01
N PRO A 30 -1.12 22.05 0.22
CA PRO A 30 -2.41 22.67 0.56
C PRO A 30 -3.54 21.67 0.74
N GLU A 31 -3.48 20.51 0.07
CA GLU A 31 -4.48 19.45 0.12
C GLU A 31 -4.67 18.91 1.54
N TRP A 32 -3.60 18.86 2.34
CA TRP A 32 -3.66 18.44 3.74
C TRP A 32 -4.42 19.41 4.66
N GLN A 33 -4.54 20.68 4.27
CA GLN A 33 -5.30 21.67 5.05
C GLN A 33 -6.81 21.45 4.98
N GLY A 34 -7.30 20.98 3.83
CA GLY A 34 -8.72 20.64 3.60
C GLY A 34 -9.06 19.16 3.80
N ALA A 35 -8.09 18.33 4.20
CA ALA A 35 -8.28 16.90 4.33
C ALA A 35 -9.20 16.51 5.48
N ASN A 36 -10.00 15.47 5.28
CA ASN A 36 -10.81 14.88 6.34
C ASN A 36 -9.89 14.25 7.41
N SER A 37 -10.37 14.15 8.65
CA SER A 37 -9.55 13.61 9.74
C SER A 37 -10.26 12.56 10.57
N PHE A 38 -9.44 11.66 11.13
CA PHE A 38 -9.81 10.67 12.15
C PHE A 38 -9.05 10.98 13.43
N THR A 39 -9.75 11.04 14.54
CA THR A 39 -9.18 11.29 15.87
C THR A 39 -9.71 10.34 16.92
N ASP A 40 -10.58 9.40 16.52
CA ASP A 40 -11.32 8.46 17.36
C ASP A 40 -10.56 7.13 17.54
N PHE A 41 -9.25 7.21 17.73
CA PHE A 41 -8.44 6.03 18.01
C PHE A 41 -8.70 5.52 19.43
N LEU A 42 -8.78 4.19 19.56
CA LEU A 42 -8.89 3.47 20.83
C LEU A 42 -7.80 2.43 20.91
N THR A 43 -7.37 2.10 22.14
CA THR A 43 -6.39 1.05 22.40
C THR A 43 -7.03 -0.32 22.19
N ILE A 44 -6.53 -1.07 21.21
CA ILE A 44 -7.02 -2.42 20.88
C ILE A 44 -6.07 -3.53 21.32
N PHE A 45 -4.83 -3.17 21.63
CA PHE A 45 -3.88 -4.05 22.30
C PHE A 45 -3.07 -3.24 23.33
N PRO A 46 -3.11 -3.63 24.62
CA PRO A 46 -4.06 -4.60 25.19
C PRO A 46 -5.51 -4.21 24.89
N ASP A 47 -6.41 -5.19 24.84
CA ASP A 47 -7.81 -5.03 24.40
C ASP A 47 -8.69 -4.34 25.44
N THR A 48 -8.45 -3.04 25.67
CA THR A 48 -9.12 -2.24 26.71
C THR A 48 -10.16 -1.30 26.14
N LEU A 49 -10.01 -0.85 24.90
CA LEU A 49 -10.76 0.23 24.24
C LEU A 49 -10.67 1.57 24.98
N ASP A 50 -9.61 1.75 25.76
CA ASP A 50 -9.33 3.01 26.43
C ASP A 50 -8.78 4.07 25.46
N THR A 51 -8.77 5.31 25.94
CA THR A 51 -8.08 6.39 25.23
C THR A 51 -6.59 6.08 25.13
N PRO A 52 -5.99 6.16 23.92
CA PRO A 52 -4.57 5.90 23.71
C PRO A 52 -3.67 6.79 24.58
N LYS A 53 -2.56 6.22 25.06
CA LYS A 53 -1.52 6.97 25.78
C LYS A 53 -0.97 8.12 24.93
N TYR A 54 -0.74 7.88 23.66
CA TYR A 54 -0.27 8.88 22.71
C TYR A 54 -1.35 9.23 21.70
N LYS A 55 -1.68 10.52 21.58
CA LYS A 55 -2.63 11.01 20.60
C LYS A 55 -2.16 10.63 19.19
N THR A 56 -3.11 10.20 18.36
CA THR A 56 -2.94 9.96 16.93
C THR A 56 -4.02 10.74 16.19
N GLU A 57 -3.63 11.41 15.13
CA GLU A 57 -4.53 12.03 14.17
C GLU A 57 -4.18 11.49 12.79
N ALA A 58 -5.16 10.96 12.09
CA ALA A 58 -4.98 10.57 10.70
C ALA A 58 -5.82 11.48 9.80
N LYS A 59 -5.27 11.81 8.63
CA LYS A 59 -5.93 12.62 7.60
C LYS A 59 -6.04 11.84 6.31
N TYR A 60 -7.04 12.16 5.49
CA TYR A 60 -7.15 11.60 4.16
C TYR A 60 -7.78 12.57 3.17
N PHE A 61 -7.38 12.43 1.92
CA PHE A 61 -8.05 12.97 0.75
C PHE A 61 -7.82 12.02 -0.44
N ALA A 62 -8.48 12.27 -1.55
CA ALA A 62 -8.34 11.46 -2.76
C ALA A 62 -8.33 12.34 -4.01
N ASP A 63 -7.51 11.95 -4.98
CA ASP A 63 -7.42 12.57 -6.30
C ASP A 63 -7.46 11.53 -7.43
N GLU A 64 -7.09 11.91 -8.63
CA GLU A 64 -7.07 11.02 -9.80
C GLU A 64 -6.01 9.91 -9.74
N LYS A 65 -4.96 10.08 -8.92
CA LYS A 65 -3.87 9.11 -8.78
C LYS A 65 -4.21 8.02 -7.79
N GLY A 66 -4.89 8.38 -6.68
CA GLY A 66 -5.16 7.45 -5.60
C GLY A 66 -5.81 8.10 -4.39
N ILE A 67 -5.79 7.37 -3.30
CA ILE A 67 -6.16 7.86 -1.97
C ILE A 67 -4.89 8.08 -1.15
N TYR A 68 -4.85 9.22 -0.48
CA TYR A 68 -3.74 9.64 0.38
C TYR A 68 -4.17 9.56 1.82
N PHE A 69 -3.27 9.02 2.65
CA PHE A 69 -3.41 9.06 4.10
C PHE A 69 -2.16 9.66 4.72
N ALA A 70 -2.35 10.38 5.82
CA ALA A 70 -1.27 10.83 6.66
C ALA A 70 -1.61 10.61 8.12
N PHE A 71 -0.62 10.21 8.91
CA PHE A 71 -0.75 10.10 10.36
C PHE A 71 0.19 11.11 11.03
N ILE A 72 -0.34 11.83 12.00
CA ILE A 72 0.43 12.64 12.95
C ILE A 72 0.41 11.88 14.27
N ASN A 73 1.54 11.28 14.60
CA ASN A 73 1.71 10.39 15.72
C ASN A 73 2.44 11.13 16.85
N TYR A 74 1.70 11.72 17.77
CA TYR A 74 2.30 12.42 18.92
C TYR A 74 3.01 11.39 19.81
N GLN A 75 4.31 11.57 20.00
CA GLN A 75 5.18 10.69 20.78
C GLN A 75 6.54 11.35 20.93
N PRO A 76 7.09 11.49 22.17
CA PRO A 76 8.39 12.07 22.39
C PRO A 76 9.49 11.27 21.67
N LYS A 77 10.53 11.97 21.20
CA LYS A 77 11.62 11.41 20.40
C LYS A 77 12.28 10.19 21.04
N GLU A 78 12.51 10.25 22.34
CA GLU A 78 13.15 9.17 23.13
C GLU A 78 12.28 7.92 23.24
N LYS A 79 10.99 8.00 22.91
CA LYS A 79 10.06 6.88 22.86
C LYS A 79 9.81 6.36 21.47
N GLN A 80 10.23 7.10 20.44
CA GLN A 80 10.11 6.69 19.06
C GLN A 80 11.08 5.56 18.76
N THR A 81 10.58 4.45 18.23
CA THR A 81 11.40 3.29 17.87
C THR A 81 11.60 3.24 16.36
N PHE A 82 12.85 3.47 15.96
CA PHE A 82 13.29 3.50 14.58
C PHE A 82 14.18 2.30 14.28
N GLN A 83 13.76 1.43 13.37
CA GLN A 83 14.60 0.37 12.83
C GLN A 83 14.24 0.13 11.36
N LYS A 84 15.25 -0.06 10.50
CA LYS A 84 15.04 -0.48 9.11
C LYS A 84 14.92 -1.99 9.05
N HIS A 85 13.96 -2.44 8.29
CA HIS A 85 13.72 -3.84 8.00
C HIS A 85 13.67 -4.04 6.47
N PRO A 86 13.89 -5.23 5.96
CA PRO A 86 13.51 -5.57 4.58
C PRO A 86 12.02 -5.31 4.35
N ARG A 87 11.61 -5.18 3.09
CA ARG A 87 10.19 -5.20 2.72
C ARG A 87 9.55 -6.47 3.29
N ASP A 88 8.30 -6.38 3.65
CA ASP A 88 7.42 -7.48 4.12
C ASP A 88 7.89 -8.18 5.42
N SER A 89 8.77 -7.52 6.18
CA SER A 89 9.17 -8.03 7.48
C SER A 89 8.01 -7.97 8.49
N PHE A 90 7.47 -9.12 8.85
CA PHE A 90 6.37 -9.24 9.80
C PHE A 90 6.75 -8.78 11.21
N TYR A 91 7.96 -9.10 11.66
CA TYR A 91 8.46 -8.82 13.01
C TYR A 91 9.27 -7.53 13.09
N ALA A 92 8.80 -6.46 12.48
CA ALA A 92 9.48 -5.18 12.55
C ALA A 92 9.43 -4.59 13.96
N ASN A 93 10.58 -4.45 14.62
CA ASN A 93 10.72 -3.80 15.92
C ASN A 93 10.78 -2.28 15.75
N ALA A 94 9.67 -1.68 15.31
CA ALA A 94 9.57 -0.25 15.06
C ALA A 94 8.13 0.24 15.22
N ASP A 95 7.98 1.52 15.54
CA ASP A 95 6.70 2.21 15.45
C ASP A 95 6.20 2.15 13.99
N ARG A 96 4.90 1.97 13.78
CA ARG A 96 4.34 1.83 12.45
C ARG A 96 2.87 2.23 12.38
N ASN A 97 2.45 2.60 11.17
CA ASN A 97 1.04 2.84 10.87
C ASN A 97 0.54 1.83 9.84
N TYR A 98 -0.75 1.54 9.96
CA TYR A 98 -1.49 0.65 9.07
C TYR A 98 -2.67 1.39 8.47
N VAL A 99 -2.84 1.24 7.17
CA VAL A 99 -4.04 1.60 6.44
C VAL A 99 -4.62 0.32 5.87
N ILE A 100 -5.85 -0.04 6.24
CA ILE A 100 -6.53 -1.22 5.72
C ILE A 100 -7.77 -0.73 4.99
N ILE A 101 -7.92 -1.09 3.70
CA ILE A 101 -8.98 -0.60 2.82
C ILE A 101 -9.73 -1.78 2.20
N ASP A 102 -11.04 -1.81 2.37
CA ASP A 102 -11.94 -2.57 1.50
C ASP A 102 -12.47 -1.61 0.41
N PHE A 103 -11.89 -1.70 -0.79
CA PHE A 103 -12.22 -0.84 -1.92
C PHE A 103 -13.63 -1.05 -2.49
N ASN A 104 -14.25 -2.17 -2.17
CA ASN A 104 -15.58 -2.53 -2.64
C ASN A 104 -16.66 -2.42 -1.54
N ASN A 105 -16.26 -2.16 -0.29
CA ASN A 105 -17.15 -2.08 0.88
C ASN A 105 -18.12 -3.26 0.98
N ASN A 106 -17.60 -4.46 0.74
CA ASN A 106 -18.38 -5.70 0.75
C ASN A 106 -17.87 -6.75 1.75
N ALA A 107 -16.85 -6.39 2.55
CA ALA A 107 -16.22 -7.20 3.57
C ALA A 107 -15.62 -8.54 3.09
N ASN A 108 -15.29 -8.63 1.79
CA ASN A 108 -14.67 -9.83 1.24
C ASN A 108 -13.15 -9.78 1.34
N ILE A 109 -12.55 -8.64 0.98
CA ILE A 109 -11.10 -8.46 1.00
C ILE A 109 -10.76 -7.07 1.54
N GLY A 110 -9.93 -7.02 2.57
CA GLY A 110 -9.29 -5.80 3.06
C GLY A 110 -7.81 -5.81 2.69
N TYR A 111 -7.34 -4.75 2.06
CA TYR A 111 -5.95 -4.58 1.64
C TYR A 111 -5.19 -3.76 2.68
N GLU A 112 -4.17 -4.33 3.29
CA GLU A 112 -3.33 -3.69 4.30
C GLU A 112 -2.08 -3.07 3.67
N PHE A 113 -1.80 -1.84 4.06
CA PHE A 113 -0.60 -1.08 3.72
C PHE A 113 0.05 -0.61 5.01
N THR A 114 1.26 -1.07 5.29
CA THR A 114 1.98 -0.78 6.54
C THR A 114 3.28 -0.07 6.25
N VAL A 115 3.55 1.04 6.94
CA VAL A 115 4.85 1.70 6.94
C VAL A 115 5.39 1.83 8.34
N THR A 116 6.67 1.47 8.53
CA THR A 116 7.39 1.68 9.79
C THR A 116 8.02 3.06 9.84
N LEU A 117 8.30 3.57 11.04
CA LEU A 117 9.08 4.82 11.21
C LEU A 117 10.46 4.73 10.54
N GLY A 118 10.98 3.52 10.28
CA GLY A 118 12.19 3.26 9.50
C GLY A 118 12.02 3.28 7.98
N ASN A 119 10.85 3.67 7.47
CA ASN A 119 10.51 3.65 6.04
C ASN A 119 10.53 2.23 5.42
N SER A 120 10.38 1.19 6.21
CA SER A 120 10.14 -0.17 5.69
C SER A 120 8.65 -0.32 5.45
N ILE A 121 8.27 -0.88 4.30
CA ILE A 121 6.88 -1.10 3.91
C ILE A 121 6.55 -2.59 3.92
N ARG A 122 5.29 -2.90 4.16
CA ARG A 122 4.70 -4.23 4.04
C ARG A 122 3.28 -4.10 3.54
N ASP A 123 2.86 -5.02 2.71
CA ASP A 123 1.49 -5.18 2.24
C ASP A 123 0.96 -6.58 2.61
N ALA A 124 -0.36 -6.69 2.73
CA ALA A 124 -1.03 -7.92 3.07
C ALA A 124 -2.52 -7.81 2.72
N ILE A 125 -3.24 -8.91 2.83
CA ILE A 125 -4.69 -8.93 2.71
C ILE A 125 -5.35 -9.60 3.91
N PHE A 126 -6.57 -9.16 4.21
CA PHE A 126 -7.52 -9.85 5.06
C PHE A 126 -8.64 -10.39 4.19
N VAL A 127 -9.02 -11.65 4.39
CA VAL A 127 -10.11 -12.33 3.69
C VAL A 127 -11.10 -12.85 4.73
N ASP A 128 -12.36 -13.01 4.34
CA ASP A 128 -13.38 -13.62 5.19
C ASP A 128 -13.37 -13.09 6.64
N GLU A 129 -13.43 -11.77 6.77
CA GLU A 129 -13.36 -10.97 7.98
C GLU A 129 -11.95 -10.76 8.51
N ASN A 130 -11.20 -11.78 8.93
CA ASN A 130 -9.93 -11.61 9.62
C ASN A 130 -8.86 -12.67 9.29
N ASP A 131 -9.06 -13.46 8.26
CA ASP A 131 -8.02 -14.37 7.76
C ASP A 131 -6.94 -13.56 7.05
N PHE A 132 -5.72 -13.62 7.58
CA PHE A 132 -4.60 -12.81 7.16
C PHE A 132 -3.67 -13.58 6.22
N SER A 133 -3.24 -12.93 5.12
CA SER A 133 -2.19 -13.41 4.23
C SER A 133 -1.27 -12.27 3.84
N ASP A 134 0.05 -12.48 3.90
CA ASP A 134 1.11 -11.56 3.50
C ASP A 134 1.78 -11.96 2.16
N GLU A 135 1.14 -12.86 1.40
CA GLU A 135 1.60 -13.26 0.08
C GLU A 135 1.25 -12.26 -1.04
N TRP A 136 0.41 -11.27 -0.73
CA TRP A 136 -0.02 -10.27 -1.72
C TRP A 136 0.91 -9.06 -1.74
N ASP A 137 1.39 -8.72 -2.93
CA ASP A 137 2.27 -7.58 -3.19
C ASP A 137 1.64 -6.54 -4.10
N ALA A 138 1.92 -5.26 -3.83
CA ALA A 138 1.42 -4.15 -4.62
C ALA A 138 2.44 -3.00 -4.76
N ILE A 139 2.22 -2.15 -5.76
CA ILE A 139 2.99 -0.91 -5.93
C ILE A 139 2.22 0.24 -5.29
N TRP A 140 2.75 0.73 -4.20
CA TRP A 140 2.23 1.89 -3.47
C TRP A 140 3.40 2.65 -2.82
N TYR A 141 3.14 3.83 -2.27
CA TYR A 141 4.19 4.72 -1.80
C TYR A 141 3.91 5.19 -0.38
N ALA A 142 4.96 5.21 0.46
CA ALA A 142 4.90 5.83 1.78
C ALA A 142 6.25 6.40 2.18
N LYS A 143 6.18 7.42 3.03
CA LYS A 143 7.34 8.01 3.70
C LYS A 143 7.01 8.37 5.14
N THR A 144 8.03 8.30 5.98
CA THR A 144 7.94 8.72 7.37
C THR A 144 9.01 9.74 7.70
N LYS A 145 8.66 10.68 8.56
CA LYS A 145 9.58 11.69 9.09
C LYS A 145 9.39 11.84 10.59
N SER A 146 10.50 11.84 11.32
CA SER A 146 10.54 11.94 12.77
C SER A 146 10.89 13.36 13.21
N TYR A 147 10.18 13.85 14.23
CA TYR A 147 10.35 15.15 14.88
C TYR A 147 10.52 14.94 16.39
N GLU A 148 10.74 16.00 17.16
CA GLU A 148 11.00 15.93 18.59
C GLU A 148 9.82 15.38 19.40
N ASP A 149 8.59 15.87 19.12
CA ASP A 149 7.39 15.53 19.88
C ASP A 149 6.39 14.65 19.12
N TYR A 150 6.66 14.35 17.85
CA TYR A 150 5.79 13.54 16.98
C TYR A 150 6.57 12.97 15.81
N TRP A 151 5.93 12.08 15.08
CA TRP A 151 6.38 11.63 13.77
C TRP A 151 5.21 11.55 12.80
N ILE A 152 5.50 11.69 11.52
CA ILE A 152 4.51 11.64 10.44
C ILE A 152 4.76 10.41 9.59
N SER A 153 3.70 9.77 9.15
CA SER A 153 3.71 8.87 8.01
C SER A 153 2.76 9.39 6.94
N GLU A 154 3.15 9.30 5.70
CA GLU A 154 2.39 9.72 4.55
C GLU A 154 2.32 8.57 3.54
N PHE A 155 1.13 8.34 2.98
CA PHE A 155 0.81 7.24 2.08
C PHE A 155 0.17 7.78 0.80
N LEU A 156 0.54 7.20 -0.33
CA LEU A 156 -0.23 7.24 -1.57
C LEU A 156 -0.54 5.80 -1.97
N ILE A 157 -1.82 5.48 -2.02
CA ILE A 157 -2.34 4.18 -2.44
C ILE A 157 -3.06 4.40 -3.77
N PRO A 158 -2.45 3.97 -4.91
CA PRO A 158 -3.03 4.15 -6.24
C PRO A 158 -4.36 3.40 -6.40
N TRP A 159 -5.26 3.93 -7.24
CA TRP A 159 -6.55 3.28 -7.48
C TRP A 159 -6.45 1.94 -8.21
N ASP A 160 -5.36 1.71 -8.92
CA ASP A 160 -5.09 0.46 -9.65
C ASP A 160 -4.39 -0.61 -8.81
N VAL A 161 -4.19 -0.36 -7.51
CA VAL A 161 -3.54 -1.28 -6.58
C VAL A 161 -4.37 -2.55 -6.33
N ALA A 162 -5.69 -2.47 -6.46
CA ALA A 162 -6.61 -3.57 -6.18
C ALA A 162 -7.80 -3.56 -7.15
N PRO A 163 -8.40 -4.73 -7.43
CA PRO A 163 -9.60 -4.81 -8.24
C PRO A 163 -10.78 -4.08 -7.60
N MET A 164 -11.43 -3.21 -8.36
CA MET A 164 -12.62 -2.49 -7.92
C MET A 164 -13.80 -2.76 -8.83
N ILE A 165 -14.96 -3.09 -8.24
CA ILE A 165 -16.19 -3.22 -9.00
C ILE A 165 -16.62 -1.87 -9.60
N ASN A 166 -17.21 -1.90 -10.80
CA ASN A 166 -17.78 -0.70 -11.40
C ASN A 166 -19.00 -0.25 -10.61
N VAL A 167 -19.02 1.02 -10.24
CA VAL A 167 -20.13 1.66 -9.54
C VAL A 167 -20.62 2.82 -10.39
N GLU A 168 -21.93 2.93 -10.58
CA GLU A 168 -22.54 4.07 -11.26
C GLU A 168 -22.58 5.29 -10.35
N GLY A 169 -22.38 6.47 -10.94
CA GLY A 169 -22.48 7.74 -10.22
C GLY A 169 -21.14 8.41 -9.92
N PRO A 170 -21.16 9.63 -9.38
CA PRO A 170 -19.97 10.46 -9.16
C PRO A 170 -19.16 10.08 -7.92
N TYR A 171 -19.71 9.25 -7.05
CA TYR A 171 -19.07 8.80 -5.80
C TYR A 171 -19.15 7.29 -5.66
N ARG A 172 -18.14 6.72 -5.01
CA ARG A 172 -18.13 5.34 -4.54
C ARG A 172 -17.91 5.30 -3.04
N GLU A 173 -18.41 4.26 -2.40
CA GLU A 173 -18.17 3.98 -1.00
C GLU A 173 -17.08 2.93 -0.89
N ILE A 174 -16.04 3.24 -0.11
CA ILE A 174 -15.02 2.31 0.35
C ILE A 174 -15.11 2.22 1.87
N SER A 175 -14.47 1.24 2.48
CA SER A 175 -14.39 1.19 3.92
C SER A 175 -12.95 1.03 4.41
N VAL A 176 -12.62 1.62 5.57
CA VAL A 176 -11.25 1.68 6.08
C VAL A 176 -11.17 1.39 7.57
N SER A 177 -10.03 0.83 7.96
CA SER A 177 -9.56 0.76 9.34
C SER A 177 -8.13 1.30 9.40
N LEU A 178 -7.86 2.19 10.34
CA LEU A 178 -6.57 2.84 10.50
C LEU A 178 -5.96 2.44 11.83
N ALA A 179 -4.68 2.06 11.85
CA ALA A 179 -4.05 1.66 13.08
C ALA A 179 -2.63 2.22 13.24
N ARG A 180 -2.19 2.25 14.48
CA ARG A 180 -0.84 2.61 14.88
C ARG A 180 -0.33 1.61 15.90
N TRP A 181 0.86 1.07 15.67
CA TRP A 181 1.62 0.33 16.66
C TRP A 181 2.65 1.25 17.32
N THR A 182 2.58 1.38 18.64
CA THR A 182 3.58 2.06 19.46
C THR A 182 4.47 1.01 20.09
N PHE A 183 5.64 0.79 19.50
CA PHE A 183 6.51 -0.33 19.89
C PHE A 183 7.03 -0.20 21.33
N SER A 184 7.45 1.02 21.73
CA SER A 184 7.98 1.27 23.08
C SER A 184 6.98 0.97 24.22
N GLU A 185 5.70 1.09 23.96
CA GLU A 185 4.62 0.83 24.91
C GLU A 185 3.97 -0.55 24.68
N ASN A 186 4.31 -1.20 23.56
CA ASN A 186 3.66 -2.45 23.11
C ASN A 186 2.13 -2.30 23.03
N GLU A 187 1.68 -1.18 22.46
CA GLU A 187 0.27 -0.85 22.31
C GLU A 187 -0.11 -0.68 20.84
N VAL A 188 -1.33 -1.10 20.50
CA VAL A 188 -1.95 -0.84 19.20
C VAL A 188 -3.17 0.02 19.38
N TYR A 189 -3.24 1.09 18.61
CA TYR A 189 -4.38 1.99 18.54
C TYR A 189 -5.07 1.82 17.19
N ASN A 190 -6.39 1.83 17.18
CA ASN A 190 -7.19 1.66 15.97
C ASN A 190 -8.37 2.64 15.93
N SER A 191 -8.65 3.18 14.78
CA SER A 191 -9.90 3.86 14.44
C SER A 191 -10.65 2.97 13.43
N PRO A 192 -11.86 2.52 13.76
CA PRO A 192 -12.77 2.89 14.85
C PRO A 192 -12.71 1.99 16.12
N GLY A 193 -11.57 1.48 16.52
CA GLY A 193 -11.44 0.64 17.72
C GLY A 193 -11.66 -0.84 17.45
N LEU A 194 -11.36 -1.30 16.24
CA LEU A 194 -11.51 -2.70 15.83
C LEU A 194 -10.25 -3.50 16.08
N ASN A 195 -10.40 -4.64 16.70
CA ASN A 195 -9.32 -5.58 16.93
C ASN A 195 -9.28 -6.61 15.80
N PHE A 196 -8.22 -6.58 14.97
CA PHE A 196 -8.05 -7.46 13.80
C PHE A 196 -7.88 -8.94 14.15
N TYR A 197 -7.65 -9.28 15.42
CA TYR A 197 -7.67 -10.68 15.89
C TYR A 197 -9.07 -11.18 16.26
N LYS A 198 -10.10 -10.34 16.11
CA LYS A 198 -11.48 -10.67 16.48
C LYS A 198 -12.41 -10.50 15.29
N SER A 199 -13.24 -11.50 15.05
CA SER A 199 -14.33 -11.42 14.07
C SER A 199 -15.61 -10.85 14.73
N PRO A 200 -16.42 -10.03 14.05
CA PRO A 200 -16.21 -9.53 12.68
C PRO A 200 -15.24 -8.35 12.65
N PHE A 201 -14.41 -8.24 11.61
CA PHE A 201 -13.42 -7.17 11.43
C PHE A 201 -13.72 -6.31 10.19
N LEU A 202 -13.63 -6.87 8.97
CA LEU A 202 -13.81 -6.12 7.71
C LEU A 202 -15.19 -5.45 7.62
N SER A 203 -16.25 -6.16 8.00
CA SER A 203 -17.64 -5.68 7.95
C SER A 203 -17.92 -4.51 8.92
N LYS A 204 -16.99 -4.21 9.82
CA LYS A 204 -17.07 -3.12 10.80
C LYS A 204 -16.24 -1.89 10.44
N PHE A 205 -15.57 -1.91 9.32
CA PHE A 205 -14.77 -0.78 8.86
C PHE A 205 -15.59 0.50 8.71
N LYS A 206 -14.93 1.63 8.88
CA LYS A 206 -15.52 2.95 8.74
C LYS A 206 -15.70 3.30 7.27
N LYS A 207 -16.92 3.62 6.87
CA LYS A 207 -17.26 3.92 5.49
C LYS A 207 -16.84 5.32 5.09
N LEU A 208 -16.26 5.44 3.90
CA LEU A 208 -15.84 6.70 3.28
C LEU A 208 -16.47 6.84 1.91
N GLN A 209 -16.94 8.04 1.60
CA GLN A 209 -17.31 8.39 0.23
C GLN A 209 -16.12 9.06 -0.46
N VAL A 210 -15.68 8.47 -1.56
CA VAL A 210 -14.65 9.04 -2.42
C VAL A 210 -15.20 9.27 -3.82
N ARG A 211 -14.57 10.18 -4.57
CA ARG A 211 -14.95 10.43 -5.94
C ARG A 211 -14.80 9.15 -6.76
N ASN A 212 -15.84 8.80 -7.51
CA ASN A 212 -15.77 7.65 -8.42
C ASN A 212 -15.00 8.08 -9.68
N LEU A 213 -13.68 7.94 -9.61
CA LEU A 213 -12.81 8.18 -10.74
C LEU A 213 -12.80 6.89 -11.55
N ASN A 214 -13.22 6.98 -12.80
CA ASN A 214 -13.25 5.82 -13.69
C ASN A 214 -11.80 5.45 -14.06
N THR A 215 -11.18 4.61 -13.25
CA THR A 215 -9.75 4.26 -13.29
C THR A 215 -9.46 3.07 -14.19
N GLN A 216 -10.31 2.76 -15.16
CA GLN A 216 -10.04 1.73 -16.16
C GLN A 216 -8.83 2.14 -17.01
N LYS A 217 -7.63 1.95 -16.49
CA LYS A 217 -6.41 2.08 -17.27
C LYS A 217 -5.98 0.68 -17.70
N THR A 218 -5.93 0.47 -19.00
CA THR A 218 -5.16 -0.64 -19.56
C THR A 218 -3.70 -0.43 -19.20
N ARG A 219 -3.08 -1.40 -18.54
CA ARG A 219 -1.67 -1.37 -18.17
C ARG A 219 -0.95 -2.53 -18.84
N ILE A 220 0.22 -2.25 -19.37
CA ILE A 220 1.11 -3.27 -19.92
C ILE A 220 2.47 -3.08 -19.25
N ASP A 221 2.89 -4.11 -18.52
CA ASP A 221 4.23 -4.17 -17.93
C ASP A 221 5.04 -5.19 -18.70
N PHE A 222 6.29 -4.87 -19.00
CA PHE A 222 7.22 -5.74 -19.68
C PHE A 222 8.49 -5.92 -18.87
N PHE A 223 8.83 -7.17 -18.53
CA PHE A 223 10.00 -7.56 -17.76
C PHE A 223 10.94 -8.42 -18.62
N PRO A 224 11.87 -7.81 -19.36
CA PRO A 224 12.89 -8.58 -20.07
C PRO A 224 13.93 -9.10 -19.10
N TYR A 225 14.43 -10.31 -19.33
CA TYR A 225 15.56 -10.84 -18.60
C TYR A 225 16.60 -11.46 -19.52
N ALA A 226 17.85 -11.50 -19.02
CA ALA A 226 18.94 -12.25 -19.61
C ALA A 226 19.77 -12.89 -18.49
N SER A 227 20.00 -14.21 -18.60
CA SER A 227 20.85 -14.93 -17.66
C SER A 227 22.06 -15.55 -18.38
N PHE A 228 23.19 -15.57 -17.67
CA PHE A 228 24.41 -16.20 -18.13
C PHE A 228 24.85 -17.23 -17.09
N THR A 229 24.91 -18.52 -17.51
CA THR A 229 25.37 -19.61 -16.66
C THR A 229 26.67 -20.17 -17.22
N ASN A 230 27.69 -20.27 -16.37
CA ASN A 230 28.96 -20.90 -16.70
C ASN A 230 29.21 -22.10 -15.76
N ASN A 231 29.13 -23.30 -16.32
CA ASN A 231 29.40 -24.54 -15.57
C ASN A 231 30.87 -24.92 -15.74
N PHE A 232 31.71 -24.66 -14.74
CA PHE A 232 33.15 -24.94 -14.74
C PHE A 232 33.48 -26.42 -14.71
N ILE A 233 32.54 -27.30 -14.29
CA ILE A 233 32.77 -28.74 -14.22
C ILE A 233 32.58 -29.40 -15.60
N GLN A 234 31.60 -28.88 -16.36
CA GLN A 234 31.24 -29.42 -17.66
C GLN A 234 31.74 -28.59 -18.84
N ASP A 235 32.47 -27.49 -18.57
CA ASP A 235 32.92 -26.49 -19.53
C ASP A 235 31.81 -26.01 -20.48
N ASN A 236 30.60 -25.85 -19.95
CA ASN A 236 29.44 -25.42 -20.69
C ASN A 236 29.02 -24.01 -20.32
N ARG A 237 28.79 -23.16 -21.33
CA ARG A 237 28.32 -21.79 -21.20
C ARG A 237 26.94 -21.68 -21.83
N GLN A 238 25.99 -21.16 -21.08
CA GLN A 238 24.63 -20.99 -21.53
C GLN A 238 24.18 -19.53 -21.35
N ILE A 239 23.58 -18.97 -22.38
CA ILE A 239 22.92 -17.67 -22.33
C ILE A 239 21.44 -17.93 -22.56
N ASN A 240 20.60 -17.51 -21.63
CA ASN A 240 19.15 -17.54 -21.78
C ASN A 240 18.65 -16.09 -21.84
N ILE A 241 17.74 -15.83 -22.77
CA ILE A 241 17.06 -14.53 -22.94
C ILE A 241 15.58 -14.83 -22.99
N GLY A 242 14.81 -14.08 -22.23
CA GLY A 242 13.36 -14.19 -22.17
C GLY A 242 12.70 -12.91 -21.67
N GLY A 243 11.43 -13.01 -21.36
CA GLY A 243 10.69 -11.87 -20.78
C GLY A 243 9.24 -12.23 -20.50
N GLU A 244 8.66 -11.42 -19.65
CA GLU A 244 7.26 -11.52 -19.22
C GLU A 244 6.52 -10.24 -19.59
N ILE A 245 5.27 -10.41 -20.02
CA ILE A 245 4.36 -9.33 -20.32
C ILE A 245 3.10 -9.53 -19.48
N PHE A 246 2.83 -8.59 -18.60
CA PHE A 246 1.58 -8.53 -17.85
C PHE A 246 0.67 -7.48 -18.46
N TRP A 247 -0.46 -7.90 -18.96
CA TRP A 247 -1.42 -7.02 -19.61
C TRP A 247 -2.73 -6.98 -18.87
N ASP A 248 -2.94 -5.93 -18.08
CA ASP A 248 -4.21 -5.63 -17.43
C ASP A 248 -5.15 -4.98 -18.46
N ILE A 249 -6.03 -5.77 -19.06
CA ILE A 249 -6.99 -5.30 -20.07
C ILE A 249 -8.05 -4.42 -19.41
N ASN A 250 -8.52 -4.84 -18.26
CA ASN A 250 -9.46 -4.14 -17.39
C ASN A 250 -9.36 -4.69 -15.97
N GLN A 251 -10.18 -4.16 -15.04
CA GLN A 251 -10.15 -4.56 -13.61
C GLN A 251 -10.45 -6.04 -13.34
N ASN A 252 -11.06 -6.74 -14.31
CA ASN A 252 -11.51 -8.12 -14.15
C ASN A 252 -10.78 -9.10 -15.07
N SER A 253 -9.87 -8.61 -15.92
CA SER A 253 -9.21 -9.43 -16.94
C SER A 253 -7.75 -9.05 -17.08
N LYS A 254 -6.89 -10.01 -16.78
CA LYS A 254 -5.45 -9.93 -16.93
C LYS A 254 -4.96 -11.04 -17.85
N ILE A 255 -3.99 -10.74 -18.68
CA ILE A 255 -3.28 -11.72 -19.50
C ILE A 255 -1.80 -11.65 -19.14
N ASP A 256 -1.25 -12.79 -18.72
CA ASP A 256 0.15 -12.96 -18.46
C ASP A 256 0.74 -13.79 -19.61
N PHE A 257 1.77 -13.26 -20.24
CA PHE A 257 2.46 -13.92 -21.33
C PHE A 257 3.96 -14.03 -21.02
N THR A 258 4.47 -15.26 -20.95
CA THR A 258 5.88 -15.55 -20.67
C THR A 258 6.55 -16.17 -21.89
N LEU A 259 7.70 -15.63 -22.28
CA LEU A 259 8.55 -16.16 -23.33
C LEU A 259 9.86 -16.65 -22.72
N ASN A 260 10.16 -17.95 -22.89
CA ASN A 260 11.36 -18.63 -22.40
C ASN A 260 11.58 -18.42 -20.89
N PRO A 261 10.67 -18.89 -20.01
CA PRO A 261 10.72 -18.62 -18.57
C PRO A 261 12.04 -19.08 -17.94
N ASP A 262 12.58 -18.26 -17.01
CA ASP A 262 13.76 -18.63 -16.23
C ASP A 262 13.31 -19.32 -14.93
N PHE A 263 13.27 -20.65 -14.95
CA PHE A 263 12.96 -21.46 -13.76
C PHE A 263 14.07 -21.43 -12.69
N GLY A 264 15.18 -20.75 -12.93
CA GLY A 264 16.28 -20.64 -11.96
C GLY A 264 15.99 -19.69 -10.79
N GLN A 265 14.93 -18.89 -10.88
CA GLN A 265 14.50 -17.94 -9.85
C GLN A 265 13.18 -18.33 -9.17
N VAL A 266 12.72 -19.57 -9.35
CA VAL A 266 11.55 -20.05 -8.61
C VAL A 266 11.92 -20.08 -7.14
N GLU A 267 11.24 -19.26 -6.34
CA GLU A 267 11.34 -19.33 -4.88
C GLU A 267 10.98 -20.75 -4.45
N SER A 268 11.83 -21.33 -3.61
CA SER A 268 11.51 -22.63 -3.05
C SER A 268 10.34 -22.46 -2.08
N ASP A 269 9.33 -23.30 -2.20
CA ASP A 269 8.23 -23.34 -1.24
C ASP A 269 8.75 -23.36 0.20
N ASP A 270 8.11 -22.60 1.08
CA ASP A 270 8.44 -22.60 2.50
C ASP A 270 8.35 -24.00 3.08
N VAL A 271 9.40 -24.39 3.81
CA VAL A 271 9.41 -25.69 4.48
C VAL A 271 8.44 -25.67 5.67
N ILE A 272 7.22 -26.10 5.45
CA ILE A 272 6.24 -26.26 6.52
C ILE A 272 6.48 -27.61 7.21
N VAL A 273 6.98 -27.55 8.45
CA VAL A 273 7.13 -28.75 9.29
C VAL A 273 5.80 -29.02 9.98
N ASN A 274 5.01 -29.94 9.45
CA ASN A 274 3.76 -30.36 10.05
C ASN A 274 3.97 -31.59 10.95
N PHE A 275 3.70 -31.43 12.25
CA PHE A 275 3.72 -32.52 13.23
C PHE A 275 2.34 -33.12 13.49
N SER A 276 1.30 -32.73 12.74
CA SER A 276 -0.04 -33.28 12.90
C SER A 276 -0.22 -34.59 12.10
N ALA A 277 -1.15 -35.43 12.55
CA ALA A 277 -1.52 -36.67 11.84
C ALA A 277 -2.44 -36.42 10.60
N ILE A 278 -2.72 -35.18 10.27
CA ILE A 278 -3.58 -34.76 9.14
C ILE A 278 -2.68 -34.22 8.04
N GLU A 279 -2.88 -34.69 6.83
CA GLU A 279 -2.17 -34.17 5.66
C GLU A 279 -2.39 -32.65 5.50
N THR A 280 -1.30 -31.90 5.33
CA THR A 280 -1.35 -30.47 5.05
C THR A 280 -1.47 -30.30 3.54
N TYR A 281 -2.43 -29.51 3.11
CA TYR A 281 -2.54 -29.07 1.72
C TYR A 281 -1.52 -27.96 1.48
N TYR A 282 -0.62 -28.17 0.52
CA TYR A 282 0.36 -27.16 0.10
C TYR A 282 -0.18 -26.44 -1.13
N PRO A 283 -0.34 -25.12 -1.11
CA PRO A 283 -0.56 -24.36 -2.33
C PRO A 283 0.72 -24.42 -3.16
N CYS A 284 0.73 -25.23 -4.19
CA CYS A 284 1.86 -25.32 -5.10
C CYS A 284 1.73 -24.27 -6.20
N LEU A 285 2.59 -23.27 -6.22
CA LEU A 285 2.63 -22.21 -7.23
C LEU A 285 2.93 -22.69 -8.66
N LEU A 286 3.37 -23.95 -8.82
CA LEU A 286 3.72 -24.53 -10.13
C LEU A 286 2.51 -25.04 -10.93
N TYR A 287 1.29 -24.96 -10.40
CA TYR A 287 0.07 -25.48 -11.04
C TYR A 287 -1.00 -24.44 -11.31
N THR A 288 -0.68 -23.14 -11.23
CA THR A 288 -1.61 -22.05 -11.60
C THR A 288 -1.35 -21.55 -13.01
#